data_6b14284dda4b2816ceb7695b4d41a964
#
_entry.id   6b14284dda4b2816ceb7695b4d41a964
#
_cell.length_a   1.000
_cell.length_b   1.000
_cell.length_c   1.000
_cell.angle_alpha   90.00
_cell.angle_beta   90.00
_cell.angle_gamma   90.00
#
_symmetry.space_group_name_H-M   'P 1'
#
loop_
_entity.id
_entity.type
_entity.pdbx_description
1 polymer ?
#
loop_
_entity_poly.entity_id
_entity_poly.type
_entity_poly.pdbx_seq_one_letter_code
_entity_poly.pdbx_strand_id
1 'polypeptide(L)'
;ATSTRQVILQAAETLRKNYQKELCLADLLAEAHMSKSYFLRLFRRYMGTTPYNYLVNFRITQAKELLVLTDHSVSEIAQEVGFGDASNFSTRFAKATGQSPLQYRKSALKPVEGAR
;
A
#
# COMPACT_ATOMS: atom_id res chain seq x y z
N ALA A 1 -10.80 -13.85 25.10
CA ALA A 1 -9.43 -13.83 24.59
C ALA A 1 -9.41 -13.50 23.10
N THR A 2 -8.43 -12.69 22.68
CA THR A 2 -8.30 -12.29 21.28
C THR A 2 -7.68 -13.44 20.48
N SER A 3 -8.31 -13.84 19.39
CA SER A 3 -7.78 -14.90 18.54
C SER A 3 -6.55 -14.40 17.76
N THR A 4 -5.71 -15.33 17.31
CA THR A 4 -4.56 -14.97 16.50
C THR A 4 -4.99 -14.29 15.19
N ARG A 5 -6.11 -14.71 14.61
CA ARG A 5 -6.67 -14.07 13.43
C ARG A 5 -6.99 -12.60 13.68
N GLN A 6 -7.63 -12.31 14.81
CA GLN A 6 -7.98 -10.93 15.16
C GLN A 6 -6.74 -10.08 15.39
N VAL A 7 -5.70 -10.64 15.98
CA VAL A 7 -4.43 -9.93 16.17
C VAL A 7 -3.83 -9.55 14.82
N ILE A 8 -3.85 -10.46 13.86
CA ILE A 8 -3.32 -10.18 12.51
C ILE A 8 -4.18 -9.15 11.79
N LEU A 9 -5.51 -9.25 11.89
CA LEU A 9 -6.40 -8.27 11.28
C LEU A 9 -6.17 -6.88 11.88
N GLN A 10 -5.91 -6.81 13.18
CA GLN A 10 -5.58 -5.54 13.83
C GLN A 10 -4.26 -4.98 13.34
N ALA A 11 -3.25 -5.83 13.12
CA ALA A 11 -1.98 -5.40 12.56
C ALA A 11 -2.17 -4.81 11.16
N ALA A 12 -2.99 -5.46 10.33
CA ALA A 12 -3.30 -4.95 8.98
C ALA A 12 -3.98 -3.59 9.06
N GLU A 13 -4.91 -3.41 10.01
CA GLU A 13 -5.57 -2.13 10.23
C GLU A 13 -4.58 -1.04 10.63
N THR A 14 -3.63 -1.37 11.50
CA THR A 14 -2.57 -0.44 11.91
C THR A 14 -1.73 -0.01 10.70
N LEU A 15 -1.41 -0.95 9.80
CA LEU A 15 -0.68 -0.63 8.58
C LEU A 15 -1.46 0.34 7.70
N ARG A 16 -2.76 0.09 7.53
CA ARG A 16 -3.59 0.99 6.71
C ARG A 16 -3.71 2.39 7.32
N LYS A 17 -3.90 2.48 8.61
CA LYS A 17 -4.04 3.76 9.30
C LYS A 17 -2.77 4.61 9.24
N ASN A 18 -1.62 3.96 9.16
CA ASN A 18 -0.32 4.62 9.19
C ASN A 18 0.45 4.43 7.89
N TYR A 19 -0.24 4.23 6.77
CA TYR A 19 0.41 3.86 5.51
C TYR A 19 1.41 4.90 5.00
N GLN A 20 1.23 6.17 5.38
CA GLN A 20 2.11 7.25 4.95
C GLN A 20 3.44 7.27 5.71
N LYS A 21 3.52 6.55 6.82
CA LYS A 21 4.70 6.50 7.67
C LYS A 21 5.56 5.29 7.31
N GLU A 22 6.84 5.38 7.66
CA GLU A 22 7.74 4.26 7.49
C GLU A 22 7.27 3.07 8.33
N LEU A 23 7.36 1.86 7.76
CA LEU A 23 6.97 0.64 8.45
C LEU A 23 7.93 0.34 9.59
N CYS A 24 7.39 0.17 10.78
CA CYS A 24 8.16 -0.28 11.93
C CYS A 24 7.67 -1.67 12.35
N LEU A 25 8.36 -2.70 11.86
CA LEU A 25 7.99 -4.08 12.17
C LEU A 25 8.07 -4.36 13.67
N ALA A 26 9.08 -3.79 14.35
CA ALA A 26 9.22 -3.98 15.79
C ALA A 26 7.99 -3.55 16.56
N ASP A 27 7.37 -2.44 16.16
CA ASP A 27 6.15 -1.96 16.80
C ASP A 27 4.98 -2.91 16.59
N LEU A 28 4.86 -3.45 15.38
CA LEU A 28 3.81 -4.43 15.10
C LEU A 28 3.99 -5.70 15.92
N LEU A 29 5.23 -6.16 16.06
CA LEU A 29 5.53 -7.35 16.84
C LEU A 29 5.23 -7.15 18.32
N ALA A 30 5.59 -5.98 18.85
CA ALA A 30 5.32 -5.64 20.24
C ALA A 30 3.82 -5.62 20.52
N GLU A 31 3.06 -5.00 19.63
CA GLU A 31 1.61 -4.90 19.75
C GLU A 31 0.93 -6.26 19.64
N ALA A 32 1.45 -7.13 18.77
CA ALA A 32 0.90 -8.46 18.57
C ALA A 32 1.36 -9.46 19.64
N HIS A 33 2.39 -9.15 20.42
CA HIS A 33 3.00 -10.06 21.41
C HIS A 33 3.44 -11.37 20.76
N MET A 34 4.07 -11.28 19.58
CA MET A 34 4.51 -12.42 18.80
C MET A 34 5.97 -12.30 18.42
N SER A 35 6.63 -13.44 18.22
CA SER A 35 7.95 -13.44 17.61
C SER A 35 7.83 -13.07 16.14
N LYS A 36 8.93 -12.60 15.55
CA LYS A 36 8.96 -12.22 14.15
C LYS A 36 8.53 -13.37 13.23
N SER A 37 9.12 -14.55 13.42
CA SER A 37 8.82 -15.70 12.57
C SER A 37 7.35 -16.09 12.64
N TYR A 38 6.81 -16.12 13.84
CA TYR A 38 5.42 -16.51 14.05
C TYR A 38 4.47 -15.48 13.42
N PHE A 39 4.73 -14.19 13.68
CA PHE A 39 3.92 -13.10 13.13
C PHE A 39 3.91 -13.13 11.59
N LEU A 40 5.08 -13.23 10.97
CA LEU A 40 5.17 -13.22 9.51
C LEU A 40 4.44 -14.41 8.89
N ARG A 41 4.54 -15.58 9.52
CA ARG A 41 3.84 -16.78 9.05
C ARG A 41 2.33 -16.62 9.14
N LEU A 42 1.83 -16.11 10.25
CA LEU A 42 0.40 -15.88 10.44
C LEU A 42 -0.13 -14.76 9.55
N PHE A 43 0.64 -13.68 9.41
CA PHE A 43 0.23 -12.57 8.55
C PHE A 43 0.03 -13.08 7.11
N ARG A 44 1.00 -13.85 6.62
CA ARG A 44 0.88 -14.42 5.28
C ARG A 44 -0.30 -15.38 5.16
N ARG A 45 -0.54 -16.16 6.19
CA ARG A 45 -1.66 -17.11 6.21
C ARG A 45 -3.01 -16.41 6.10
N TYR A 46 -3.21 -15.34 6.87
CA TYR A 46 -4.51 -14.66 6.94
C TYR A 46 -4.67 -13.54 5.92
N MET A 47 -3.58 -12.89 5.54
CA MET A 47 -3.64 -11.75 4.61
C MET A 47 -3.14 -12.08 3.19
N GLY A 48 -2.56 -13.27 3.01
CA GLY A 48 -2.11 -13.72 1.69
C GLY A 48 -0.76 -13.16 1.25
N THR A 49 -0.13 -12.32 2.04
CA THR A 49 1.13 -11.67 1.67
C THR A 49 1.89 -11.24 2.92
N THR A 50 3.08 -10.68 2.76
CA THR A 50 3.86 -10.15 3.88
C THR A 50 3.34 -8.79 4.30
N PRO A 51 3.63 -8.34 5.54
CA PRO A 51 3.26 -6.99 5.97
C PRO A 51 3.79 -5.90 5.05
N TYR A 52 5.04 -6.02 4.59
CA TYR A 52 5.63 -5.04 3.69
C TYR A 52 4.87 -4.96 2.36
N ASN A 53 4.63 -6.11 1.74
CA ASN A 53 3.90 -6.14 0.48
C ASN A 53 2.46 -5.66 0.64
N TYR A 54 1.84 -5.99 1.76
CA TYR A 54 0.49 -5.50 2.08
C TYR A 54 0.48 -3.98 2.12
N LEU A 55 1.45 -3.39 2.81
CA LEU A 55 1.58 -1.94 2.91
C LEU A 55 1.83 -1.30 1.54
N VAL A 56 2.76 -1.86 0.76
CA VAL A 56 3.06 -1.35 -0.58
C VAL A 56 1.83 -1.37 -1.46
N ASN A 57 1.09 -2.48 -1.46
CA ASN A 57 -0.13 -2.60 -2.26
C ASN A 57 -1.18 -1.59 -1.84
N PHE A 58 -1.30 -1.34 -0.54
CA PHE A 58 -2.24 -0.33 -0.04
C PHE A 58 -1.82 1.08 -0.50
N ARG A 59 -0.52 1.39 -0.42
CA ARG A 59 0.01 2.67 -0.91
C ARG A 59 -0.29 2.87 -2.39
N ILE A 60 -0.13 1.81 -3.20
CA ILE A 60 -0.45 1.88 -4.63
C ILE A 60 -1.94 2.17 -4.85
N THR A 61 -2.80 1.53 -4.07
CA THR A 61 -4.24 1.80 -4.15
C THR A 61 -4.56 3.26 -3.86
N GLN A 62 -3.93 3.83 -2.84
CA GLN A 62 -4.11 5.25 -2.51
C GLN A 62 -3.56 6.15 -3.61
N ALA A 63 -2.41 5.77 -4.18
CA ALA A 63 -1.81 6.54 -5.27
C ALA A 63 -2.70 6.58 -6.51
N LYS A 64 -3.38 5.49 -6.82
CA LYS A 64 -4.33 5.44 -7.95
C LYS A 64 -5.39 6.52 -7.80
N GLU A 65 -5.95 6.66 -6.61
CA GLU A 65 -6.96 7.69 -6.35
C GLU A 65 -6.39 9.09 -6.54
N LEU A 66 -5.21 9.34 -5.98
CA LEU A 66 -4.58 10.67 -6.09
C LEU A 66 -4.24 11.01 -7.54
N LEU A 67 -3.81 10.03 -8.32
CA LEU A 67 -3.51 10.25 -9.74
C LEU A 67 -4.74 10.70 -10.52
N VAL A 68 -5.90 10.19 -10.18
CA VAL A 68 -7.16 10.51 -10.86
C VAL A 68 -7.82 11.75 -10.29
N LEU A 69 -7.80 11.92 -8.96
CA LEU A 69 -8.56 12.96 -8.29
C LEU A 69 -7.81 14.27 -8.07
N THR A 70 -6.50 14.29 -8.28
CA THR A 70 -5.71 15.51 -8.04
C THR A 70 -4.79 15.82 -9.22
N ASP A 71 -4.23 17.01 -9.20
CA ASP A 71 -3.22 17.46 -10.16
C ASP A 71 -1.81 17.31 -9.60
N HIS A 72 -1.68 16.66 -8.46
CA HIS A 72 -0.36 16.47 -7.82
C HIS A 72 0.59 15.75 -8.75
N SER A 73 1.86 16.14 -8.72
CA SER A 73 2.87 15.49 -9.54
C SER A 73 3.12 14.06 -9.03
N VAL A 74 3.71 13.24 -9.87
CA VAL A 74 4.09 11.87 -9.49
C VAL A 74 5.00 11.89 -8.26
N SER A 75 5.97 12.81 -8.22
CA SER A 75 6.86 12.95 -7.06
C SER A 75 6.10 13.32 -5.78
N GLU A 76 5.15 14.23 -5.88
CA GLU A 76 4.32 14.61 -4.74
C GLU A 76 3.50 13.43 -4.24
N ILE A 77 2.88 12.69 -5.16
CA ILE A 77 2.08 11.52 -4.80
C ILE A 77 2.94 10.45 -4.14
N ALA A 78 4.15 10.20 -4.67
CA ALA A 78 5.08 9.25 -4.08
C ALA A 78 5.34 9.57 -2.60
N GLN A 79 5.56 10.86 -2.30
CA GLN A 79 5.76 11.31 -0.93
C GLN A 79 4.50 11.17 -0.09
N GLU A 80 3.36 11.58 -0.62
CA GLU A 80 2.09 11.54 0.11
C GLU A 80 1.69 10.14 0.53
N VAL A 81 1.98 9.14 -0.31
CA VAL A 81 1.59 7.76 0.02
C VAL A 81 2.69 6.99 0.75
N GLY A 82 3.81 7.64 1.04
CA GLY A 82 4.83 7.07 1.94
C GLY A 82 6.00 6.37 1.27
N PHE A 83 6.19 6.56 -0.04
CA PHE A 83 7.33 5.92 -0.71
C PHE A 83 8.65 6.65 -0.50
N GLY A 84 8.66 7.92 -0.31
CA GLY A 84 9.89 8.69 -0.11
C GLY A 84 10.78 8.85 -1.33
N ASP A 85 10.56 8.08 -2.39
CA ASP A 85 11.40 8.05 -3.59
C ASP A 85 10.51 7.80 -4.80
N ALA A 86 10.47 8.76 -5.71
CA ALA A 86 9.61 8.68 -6.90
C ALA A 86 9.99 7.52 -7.82
N SER A 87 11.28 7.20 -7.90
CA SER A 87 11.77 6.11 -8.74
C SER A 87 11.28 4.76 -8.22
N ASN A 88 11.41 4.54 -6.91
CA ASN A 88 10.91 3.32 -6.28
C ASN A 88 9.39 3.22 -6.42
N PHE A 89 8.70 4.33 -6.22
CA PHE A 89 7.26 4.40 -6.40
C PHE A 89 6.86 3.98 -7.82
N SER A 90 7.49 4.59 -8.84
CA SER A 90 7.15 4.30 -10.24
C SER A 90 7.39 2.84 -10.60
N THR A 91 8.49 2.26 -10.11
CA THR A 91 8.80 0.85 -10.34
C THR A 91 7.75 -0.06 -9.72
N ARG A 92 7.38 0.21 -8.46
CA ARG A 92 6.37 -0.58 -7.76
C ARG A 92 5.00 -0.42 -8.38
N PHE A 93 4.67 0.80 -8.78
CA PHE A 93 3.39 1.09 -9.43
C PHE A 93 3.26 0.34 -10.74
N ALA A 94 4.29 0.40 -11.58
CA ALA A 94 4.28 -0.30 -12.87
C ALA A 94 4.16 -1.82 -12.69
N LYS A 95 4.84 -2.37 -11.69
CA LYS A 95 4.77 -3.80 -11.39
C LYS A 95 3.35 -4.20 -10.97
N ALA A 96 2.70 -3.36 -10.19
CA ALA A 96 1.37 -3.66 -9.66
C ALA A 96 0.25 -3.45 -10.67
N THR A 97 0.39 -2.46 -11.56
CA THR A 97 -0.70 -2.04 -12.46
C THR A 97 -0.44 -2.32 -13.94
N GLY A 98 0.81 -2.58 -14.31
CA GLY A 98 1.19 -2.72 -15.71
C GLY A 98 1.44 -1.42 -16.43
N GLN A 99 1.32 -0.28 -15.76
CA GLN A 99 1.50 1.05 -16.34
C GLN A 99 2.33 1.93 -15.42
N SER A 100 3.04 2.90 -16.00
CA SER A 100 3.68 3.93 -15.19
C SER A 100 2.60 4.81 -14.57
N PRO A 101 2.91 5.54 -13.48
CA PRO A 101 1.94 6.47 -12.90
C PRO A 101 1.36 7.47 -13.89
N LEU A 102 2.20 8.04 -14.77
CA LEU A 102 1.73 8.98 -15.78
C LEU A 102 0.82 8.32 -16.82
N GLN A 103 1.16 7.12 -17.25
CA GLN A 103 0.32 6.37 -18.18
C GLN A 103 -1.03 6.06 -17.55
N TYR A 104 -1.01 5.67 -16.29
CA TYR A 104 -2.24 5.38 -15.55
C TYR A 104 -3.13 6.62 -15.46
N ARG A 105 -2.54 7.77 -15.12
CA ARG A 105 -3.29 9.03 -15.07
C ARG A 105 -3.93 9.36 -16.42
N LYS A 106 -3.17 9.27 -17.49
CA LYS A 106 -3.66 9.56 -18.84
C LYS A 106 -4.79 8.62 -19.23
N SER A 107 -4.62 7.35 -18.99
CA SER A 107 -5.64 6.34 -19.31
C SER A 107 -6.92 6.55 -18.53
N ALA A 108 -6.80 6.84 -17.23
CA ALA A 108 -7.94 7.02 -16.35
C ALA A 108 -8.73 8.30 -16.66
N LEU A 109 -8.06 9.34 -17.15
CA LEU A 109 -8.69 10.64 -17.49
C LEU A 109 -9.12 10.72 -18.94
N LYS A 110 -8.81 9.72 -19.75
CA LYS A 110 -9.17 9.68 -21.15
C LYS A 110 -10.70 9.60 -21.27
N PRO A 111 -11.32 10.41 -22.14
CA PRO A 111 -12.77 10.32 -22.34
C PRO A 111 -13.19 8.92 -22.75
N VAL A 112 -14.31 8.46 -22.20
CA VAL A 112 -14.89 7.18 -22.59
C VAL A 112 -15.42 7.30 -24.00
N GLU A 113 -15.00 6.41 -24.90
CA GLU A 113 -15.46 6.41 -26.27
C GLU A 113 -16.96 6.16 -26.31
N GLY A 114 -17.67 6.99 -27.08
CA GLY A 114 -19.11 6.90 -27.17
C GLY A 114 -19.86 7.63 -26.06
N ALA A 115 -19.18 8.15 -25.06
CA ALA A 115 -19.82 8.95 -24.00
C ALA A 115 -20.08 10.35 -24.52
N ARG A 116 -21.30 10.66 -24.80
CA ARG A 116 -21.71 11.98 -25.32
C ARG A 116 -22.91 12.47 -24.57
#